data_a40bb131b387bc859c3d37e7a15fc609
#
_entry.id   a40bb131b387bc859c3d37e7a15fc609
#
_cell.length_a   1.000
_cell.length_b   1.000
_cell.length_c   1.000
_cell.angle_alpha   90.00
_cell.angle_beta   90.00
_cell.angle_gamma   90.00
#
_symmetry.space_group_name_H-M   'P 1'
#
loop_
_entity.id
_entity.type
_entity.pdbx_description
1 polymer ?
#
loop_
_entity_poly.entity_id
_entity_poly.type
_entity_poly.pdbx_seq_one_letter_code
_entity_poly.pdbx_strand_id
1 'polypeptide(L)'
;MSGFITLLTLSATNVNAQKENDTIVEQVQTLSDKVDGIGERLTNAEADLYKLTKIKLSGYIQAQWEWFQDRSVYPSNTFSIRRARLKVQYEPVTGVVFVLQPDFIPSGVSLKDAYVQVNDPWLKTFSLWAGQFNRPNYEVEFSSSQREVPERSRVIRALYPGERAIGAKLEVAPPSVPLKFQLALLNGSDNLVIRDPAGIDINPKNKDFDNFKDLMGRLTYQARLGNFGSLDFGVNGYLGYIKATTDTVLNSEYKVDQSIQVGKPLHRNWAGAEFQLYMDILGGMAIKGEFMMGQNAYPGYSGKVTVTDPVQTSLSGDTLTMNYITTTTSAIRPNIVKNFMGYYIYLTKNIGKKNQLAIRWDYYDPNTKLKGDQIGVVKYDAGSSTSATTTETSSGAQTLIVNNTTKNVVSNTYKSGIDDIAYGTLTVAWNYYFSDNIRFQVAYDYPINEKVGFDASKDKGYVTKDYTVNGVKGYNDYSEVFPQSTLTVRLQVKF
;
A
#
# COMPACT_ATOMS: atom_id res chain seq x y z
N MET A 1 -85.37 -66.66 -8.43
CA MET A 1 -84.96 -65.21 -8.34
C MET A 1 -83.90 -64.96 -7.32
N SER A 2 -83.50 -65.89 -6.49
CA SER A 2 -82.48 -65.67 -5.40
C SER A 2 -81.01 -65.78 -5.85
N GLY A 3 -80.70 -66.46 -6.97
CA GLY A 3 -79.28 -66.62 -7.44
C GLY A 3 -78.73 -65.46 -8.23
N PHE A 4 -79.58 -64.62 -8.81
CA PHE A 4 -79.16 -63.48 -9.62
C PHE A 4 -78.70 -62.22 -8.78
N ILE A 5 -79.31 -62.08 -7.59
CA ILE A 5 -79.00 -61.00 -6.64
C ILE A 5 -77.64 -61.18 -5.99
N THR A 6 -77.28 -62.45 -5.69
CA THR A 6 -76.00 -62.80 -5.04
C THR A 6 -74.78 -62.61 -5.99
N LEU A 7 -74.97 -62.84 -7.32
CA LEU A 7 -73.89 -62.57 -8.33
C LEU A 7 -73.68 -61.08 -8.57
N LEU A 8 -74.73 -60.27 -8.54
CA LEU A 8 -74.66 -58.82 -8.72
C LEU A 8 -73.98 -58.09 -7.51
N THR A 9 -74.22 -58.60 -6.29
CA THR A 9 -73.59 -58.07 -5.09
C THR A 9 -72.12 -58.45 -5.01
N LEU A 10 -71.72 -59.67 -5.43
CA LEU A 10 -70.29 -60.05 -5.51
C LEU A 10 -69.55 -59.33 -6.59
N SER A 11 -70.17 -59.00 -7.75
CA SER A 11 -69.54 -58.20 -8.80
C SER A 11 -69.39 -56.74 -8.39
N ALA A 12 -70.36 -56.16 -7.67
CA ALA A 12 -70.31 -54.77 -7.19
C ALA A 12 -69.27 -54.62 -6.06
N THR A 13 -69.11 -55.63 -5.19
CA THR A 13 -68.05 -55.59 -4.16
C THR A 13 -66.64 -55.76 -4.76
N ASN A 14 -66.50 -56.62 -5.79
CA ASN A 14 -65.19 -56.74 -6.47
C ASN A 14 -64.82 -55.47 -7.27
N VAL A 15 -65.78 -54.80 -7.91
CA VAL A 15 -65.52 -53.52 -8.64
C VAL A 15 -65.18 -52.39 -7.66
N ASN A 16 -65.81 -52.32 -6.48
CA ASN A 16 -65.45 -51.34 -5.46
C ASN A 16 -64.07 -51.62 -4.83
N ALA A 17 -63.73 -52.87 -4.55
CA ALA A 17 -62.42 -53.26 -4.04
C ALA A 17 -61.30 -53.02 -5.08
N GLN A 18 -61.60 -53.26 -6.35
CA GLN A 18 -60.65 -52.99 -7.43
C GLN A 18 -60.43 -51.48 -7.60
N LYS A 19 -61.49 -50.66 -7.51
CA LYS A 19 -61.41 -49.19 -7.60
C LYS A 19 -60.69 -48.58 -6.39
N GLU A 20 -60.87 -49.20 -5.21
CA GLU A 20 -60.18 -48.80 -4.00
C GLU A 20 -58.66 -49.15 -4.08
N ASN A 21 -58.29 -50.30 -4.62
CA ASN A 21 -56.91 -50.69 -4.90
C ASN A 21 -56.27 -49.82 -5.96
N ASP A 22 -56.96 -49.50 -7.04
CA ASP A 22 -56.41 -48.57 -8.10
C ASP A 22 -56.12 -47.18 -7.52
N THR A 23 -57.02 -46.68 -6.64
CA THR A 23 -56.81 -45.44 -5.92
C THR A 23 -55.60 -45.45 -4.98
N ILE A 24 -55.43 -46.57 -4.26
CA ILE A 24 -54.28 -46.78 -3.37
C ILE A 24 -52.97 -46.85 -4.19
N VAL A 25 -52.95 -47.57 -5.30
CA VAL A 25 -51.78 -47.65 -6.22
C VAL A 25 -51.43 -46.30 -6.76
N GLU A 26 -52.42 -45.49 -7.20
CA GLU A 26 -52.17 -44.11 -7.68
C GLU A 26 -51.64 -43.20 -6.57
N GLN A 27 -52.14 -43.32 -5.35
CA GLN A 27 -51.61 -42.58 -4.19
C GLN A 27 -50.17 -43.00 -3.85
N VAL A 28 -49.85 -44.30 -3.88
CA VAL A 28 -48.51 -44.83 -3.64
C VAL A 28 -47.56 -44.33 -4.73
N GLN A 29 -47.98 -44.32 -6.01
CA GLN A 29 -47.16 -43.80 -7.09
C GLN A 29 -46.92 -42.31 -6.90
N THR A 30 -47.96 -41.53 -6.58
CA THR A 30 -47.83 -40.09 -6.31
C THR A 30 -46.91 -39.81 -5.11
N LEU A 31 -46.95 -40.64 -4.06
CA LEU A 31 -46.04 -40.55 -2.93
C LEU A 31 -44.60 -40.90 -3.35
N SER A 32 -44.41 -41.97 -4.14
CA SER A 32 -43.11 -42.33 -4.69
C SER A 32 -42.50 -41.19 -5.48
N ASP A 33 -43.25 -40.60 -6.42
CA ASP A 33 -42.81 -39.47 -7.23
C ASP A 33 -42.45 -38.25 -6.38
N LYS A 34 -43.21 -38.00 -5.29
CA LYS A 34 -42.88 -36.95 -4.33
C LYS A 34 -41.59 -37.23 -3.54
N VAL A 35 -41.38 -38.48 -3.12
CA VAL A 35 -40.18 -38.92 -2.40
C VAL A 35 -38.97 -38.80 -3.33
N ASP A 36 -39.08 -39.22 -4.57
CA ASP A 36 -38.01 -39.09 -5.57
C ASP A 36 -37.68 -37.60 -5.85
N GLY A 37 -38.69 -36.75 -6.00
CA GLY A 37 -38.51 -35.32 -6.13
C GLY A 37 -37.88 -34.64 -4.89
N ILE A 38 -38.21 -35.12 -3.68
CA ILE A 38 -37.54 -34.66 -2.45
C ILE A 38 -36.10 -35.14 -2.42
N GLY A 39 -35.83 -36.40 -2.80
CA GLY A 39 -34.49 -36.97 -2.89
C GLY A 39 -33.59 -36.17 -3.85
N GLU A 40 -34.09 -35.82 -5.04
CA GLU A 40 -33.36 -34.98 -6.00
C GLU A 40 -33.07 -33.56 -5.45
N ARG A 41 -34.07 -32.93 -4.84
CA ARG A 41 -33.91 -31.63 -4.19
C ARG A 41 -32.89 -31.66 -3.04
N LEU A 42 -32.90 -32.72 -2.24
CA LEU A 42 -31.94 -32.90 -1.15
C LEU A 42 -30.51 -33.07 -1.70
N THR A 43 -30.35 -33.92 -2.71
CA THR A 43 -29.04 -34.10 -3.37
C THR A 43 -28.49 -32.79 -3.94
N ASN A 44 -29.35 -32.00 -4.59
CA ASN A 44 -28.97 -30.68 -5.10
C ASN A 44 -28.61 -29.71 -3.96
N ALA A 45 -29.41 -29.71 -2.87
CA ALA A 45 -29.13 -28.87 -1.71
C ALA A 45 -27.81 -29.27 -1.00
N GLU A 46 -27.55 -30.59 -0.88
CA GLU A 46 -26.27 -31.08 -0.34
C GLU A 46 -25.08 -30.70 -1.22
N ALA A 47 -25.21 -30.77 -2.55
CA ALA A 47 -24.17 -30.35 -3.49
C ALA A 47 -23.89 -28.83 -3.39
N ASP A 48 -24.92 -28.01 -3.23
CA ASP A 48 -24.77 -26.57 -3.06
C ASP A 48 -24.19 -26.22 -1.68
N LEU A 49 -24.62 -26.89 -0.63
CA LEU A 49 -24.03 -26.77 0.71
C LEU A 49 -22.53 -27.11 0.69
N TYR A 50 -22.16 -28.20 0.00
CA TYR A 50 -20.77 -28.61 -0.16
C TYR A 50 -19.93 -27.53 -0.88
N LYS A 51 -20.49 -26.88 -1.91
CA LYS A 51 -19.80 -25.73 -2.56
C LYS A 51 -19.62 -24.57 -1.59
N LEU A 52 -20.63 -24.26 -0.77
CA LEU A 52 -20.58 -23.18 0.21
C LEU A 52 -19.55 -23.44 1.31
N THR A 53 -19.35 -24.69 1.74
CA THR A 53 -18.32 -25.03 2.74
C THR A 53 -16.90 -24.80 2.26
N LYS A 54 -16.68 -24.71 0.93
CA LYS A 54 -15.38 -24.37 0.32
C LYS A 54 -15.07 -22.88 0.30
N ILE A 55 -16.05 -22.03 0.65
CA ILE A 55 -15.88 -20.58 0.71
C ILE A 55 -15.62 -20.19 2.16
N LYS A 56 -14.48 -19.54 2.40
CA LYS A 56 -14.15 -18.93 3.70
C LYS A 56 -14.25 -17.42 3.57
N LEU A 57 -15.08 -16.82 4.39
CA LEU A 57 -15.21 -15.39 4.53
C LEU A 57 -14.49 -14.94 5.80
N SER A 58 -13.74 -13.86 5.71
CA SER A 58 -13.11 -13.20 6.84
C SER A 58 -12.95 -11.73 6.53
N GLY A 59 -12.80 -10.93 7.57
CA GLY A 59 -12.62 -9.52 7.35
C GLY A 59 -12.37 -8.75 8.63
N TYR A 60 -12.20 -7.44 8.49
CA TYR A 60 -12.10 -6.56 9.63
C TYR A 60 -12.38 -5.11 9.25
N ILE A 61 -12.86 -4.36 10.25
CA ILE A 61 -13.02 -2.91 10.16
C ILE A 61 -12.12 -2.28 11.21
N GLN A 62 -11.45 -1.18 10.82
CA GLN A 62 -10.67 -0.31 11.70
C GLN A 62 -11.23 1.11 11.59
N ALA A 63 -11.94 1.55 12.61
CA ALA A 63 -12.32 2.95 12.80
C ALA A 63 -11.32 3.60 13.74
N GLN A 64 -10.93 4.83 13.47
CA GLN A 64 -9.95 5.53 14.29
C GLN A 64 -10.27 7.02 14.41
N TRP A 65 -9.75 7.60 15.46
CA TRP A 65 -9.59 9.02 15.64
C TRP A 65 -8.10 9.32 15.74
N GLU A 66 -7.67 10.39 15.05
CA GLU A 66 -6.28 10.85 15.05
C GLU A 66 -6.24 12.33 15.45
N TRP A 67 -5.26 12.67 16.24
CA TRP A 67 -4.92 14.04 16.56
C TRP A 67 -3.46 14.29 16.19
N PHE A 68 -3.22 15.40 15.49
CA PHE A 68 -1.92 15.87 15.05
C PHE A 68 -1.51 17.08 15.85
N GLN A 69 -0.29 17.07 16.37
CA GLN A 69 0.27 18.20 17.10
C GLN A 69 0.38 19.44 16.21
N ASP A 70 0.70 19.24 14.94
CA ASP A 70 0.78 20.29 13.95
C ASP A 70 -0.60 20.81 13.58
N ARG A 71 -0.87 22.06 13.93
CA ARG A 71 -2.13 22.74 13.64
C ARG A 71 -2.21 23.23 12.19
N SER A 72 -1.11 23.20 11.44
CA SER A 72 -1.11 23.50 10.00
C SER A 72 -1.73 22.37 9.19
N VAL A 73 -1.75 21.15 9.74
CA VAL A 73 -2.52 20.02 9.18
C VAL A 73 -4.00 20.26 9.44
N TYR A 74 -4.76 20.51 8.41
CA TYR A 74 -6.20 20.68 8.52
C TYR A 74 -6.95 19.47 7.94
N PRO A 75 -7.84 18.86 8.71
CA PRO A 75 -8.14 19.07 10.14
C PRO A 75 -7.03 18.50 11.05
N SER A 76 -6.71 19.23 12.13
CA SER A 76 -5.73 18.77 13.13
C SER A 76 -6.22 17.58 13.98
N ASN A 77 -7.49 17.22 13.88
CA ASN A 77 -8.05 15.98 14.42
C ASN A 77 -9.18 15.49 13.52
N THR A 78 -9.33 14.17 13.39
CA THR A 78 -10.31 13.59 12.48
C THR A 78 -10.71 12.18 12.88
N PHE A 79 -11.98 11.84 12.65
CA PHE A 79 -12.43 10.45 12.63
C PHE A 79 -12.34 9.88 11.21
N SER A 80 -11.86 8.66 11.08
CA SER A 80 -11.72 8.01 9.78
C SER A 80 -11.96 6.51 9.85
N ILE A 81 -12.39 5.93 8.74
CA ILE A 81 -12.34 4.50 8.52
C ILE A 81 -10.99 4.19 7.87
N ARG A 82 -10.08 3.65 8.66
CA ARG A 82 -8.72 3.37 8.19
C ARG A 82 -8.67 2.18 7.25
N ARG A 83 -9.48 1.14 7.52
CA ARG A 83 -9.62 -0.06 6.70
C ARG A 83 -10.99 -0.69 6.91
N ALA A 84 -11.57 -1.17 5.83
CA ALA A 84 -12.74 -2.04 5.85
C ALA A 84 -12.51 -3.14 4.81
N ARG A 85 -11.99 -4.28 5.24
CA ARG A 85 -11.55 -5.37 4.36
C ARG A 85 -12.45 -6.58 4.47
N LEU A 86 -12.83 -7.10 3.31
CA LEU A 86 -13.50 -8.38 3.17
C LEU A 86 -12.56 -9.30 2.39
N LYS A 87 -12.24 -10.47 2.93
CA LYS A 87 -11.47 -11.51 2.26
C LYS A 87 -12.35 -12.68 1.95
N VAL A 88 -12.46 -13.01 0.69
CA VAL A 88 -13.09 -14.21 0.17
C VAL A 88 -12.00 -15.18 -0.23
N GLN A 89 -12.04 -16.40 0.28
CA GLN A 89 -11.15 -17.47 -0.11
C GLN A 89 -12.01 -18.64 -0.59
N TYR A 90 -11.72 -19.18 -1.75
CA TYR A 90 -12.43 -20.30 -2.35
C TYR A 90 -11.45 -21.40 -2.75
N GLU A 91 -11.70 -22.63 -2.32
CA GLU A 91 -10.89 -23.80 -2.63
C GLU A 91 -11.73 -24.82 -3.44
N PRO A 92 -11.83 -24.66 -4.79
CA PRO A 92 -12.63 -25.53 -5.64
C PRO A 92 -12.19 -26.98 -5.58
N VAL A 93 -10.90 -27.22 -5.60
CA VAL A 93 -10.26 -28.54 -5.45
C VAL A 93 -9.15 -28.43 -4.42
N THR A 94 -8.85 -29.52 -3.74
CA THR A 94 -7.80 -29.55 -2.71
C THR A 94 -6.49 -29.06 -3.27
N GLY A 95 -5.90 -28.07 -2.59
CA GLY A 95 -4.63 -27.47 -2.97
C GLY A 95 -4.70 -26.31 -3.96
N VAL A 96 -5.86 -25.99 -4.54
CA VAL A 96 -6.02 -24.81 -5.40
C VAL A 96 -6.90 -23.77 -4.68
N VAL A 97 -6.32 -22.63 -4.36
CA VAL A 97 -6.97 -21.60 -3.57
C VAL A 97 -7.03 -20.30 -4.37
N PHE A 98 -8.23 -19.74 -4.50
CA PHE A 98 -8.48 -18.41 -5.00
C PHE A 98 -8.70 -17.44 -3.85
N VAL A 99 -8.05 -16.30 -3.89
CA VAL A 99 -8.22 -15.26 -2.88
C VAL A 99 -8.56 -13.93 -3.54
N LEU A 100 -9.58 -13.27 -3.00
CA LEU A 100 -9.98 -11.92 -3.35
C LEU A 100 -10.16 -11.10 -2.07
N GLN A 101 -9.48 -9.96 -1.98
CA GLN A 101 -9.59 -9.05 -0.82
C GLN A 101 -9.71 -7.59 -1.27
N PRO A 102 -10.91 -7.03 -1.42
CA PRO A 102 -11.13 -5.61 -1.50
C PRO A 102 -10.93 -4.90 -0.16
N ASP A 103 -10.55 -3.64 -0.21
CA ASP A 103 -10.46 -2.69 0.90
C ASP A 103 -11.39 -1.51 0.58
N PHE A 104 -12.48 -1.39 1.33
CA PHE A 104 -13.50 -0.35 1.17
C PHE A 104 -13.15 0.81 2.09
N ILE A 105 -12.75 1.93 1.52
CA ILE A 105 -12.40 3.15 2.25
C ILE A 105 -13.17 4.33 1.68
N PRO A 106 -13.35 5.43 2.41
CA PRO A 106 -14.13 6.58 1.93
C PRO A 106 -13.67 7.15 0.58
N SER A 107 -12.38 7.01 0.24
CA SER A 107 -11.82 7.43 -1.05
C SER A 107 -12.09 6.45 -2.21
N GLY A 108 -12.76 5.33 -1.96
CA GLY A 108 -13.09 4.31 -2.96
C GLY A 108 -12.73 2.89 -2.57
N VAL A 109 -12.84 1.98 -3.52
CA VAL A 109 -12.48 0.57 -3.36
C VAL A 109 -11.12 0.31 -3.96
N SER A 110 -10.22 -0.31 -3.20
CA SER A 110 -8.92 -0.75 -3.70
C SER A 110 -8.77 -2.26 -3.56
N LEU A 111 -8.27 -2.90 -4.61
CA LEU A 111 -7.95 -4.32 -4.59
C LEU A 111 -6.65 -4.52 -3.81
N LYS A 112 -6.69 -5.35 -2.74
CA LYS A 112 -5.50 -5.70 -1.95
C LYS A 112 -4.93 -7.03 -2.41
N ASP A 113 -5.66 -8.09 -2.24
CA ASP A 113 -5.22 -9.42 -2.66
C ASP A 113 -6.14 -9.94 -3.78
N ALA A 114 -5.55 -10.44 -4.86
CA ALA A 114 -6.25 -11.10 -5.96
C ALA A 114 -5.29 -12.10 -6.59
N TYR A 115 -5.31 -13.34 -6.12
CA TYR A 115 -4.35 -14.34 -6.59
C TYR A 115 -4.94 -15.75 -6.58
N VAL A 116 -4.31 -16.59 -7.36
CA VAL A 116 -4.45 -18.05 -7.32
C VAL A 116 -3.20 -18.61 -6.66
N GLN A 117 -3.40 -19.56 -5.75
CA GLN A 117 -2.35 -20.34 -5.11
C GLN A 117 -2.58 -21.81 -5.43
N VAL A 118 -1.55 -22.48 -5.91
CA VAL A 118 -1.54 -23.93 -6.15
C VAL A 118 -0.53 -24.56 -5.20
N ASN A 119 -0.99 -25.43 -4.32
CA ASN A 119 -0.17 -26.16 -3.37
C ASN A 119 0.09 -27.56 -3.88
N ASP A 120 1.30 -28.05 -3.71
CA ASP A 120 1.66 -29.43 -3.96
C ASP A 120 0.86 -30.38 -3.06
N PRO A 121 0.01 -31.26 -3.63
CA PRO A 121 -0.84 -32.15 -2.85
C PRO A 121 -0.10 -33.35 -2.26
N TRP A 122 1.07 -33.70 -2.80
CA TRP A 122 1.81 -34.91 -2.43
C TRP A 122 2.84 -34.63 -1.33
N LEU A 123 3.81 -33.78 -1.60
CA LEU A 123 4.88 -33.45 -0.65
C LEU A 123 4.49 -32.36 0.33
N LYS A 124 3.44 -31.57 0.02
CA LYS A 124 3.01 -30.40 0.81
C LYS A 124 4.14 -29.41 1.07
N THR A 125 5.09 -29.35 0.14
CA THR A 125 6.32 -28.59 0.26
C THR A 125 6.31 -27.34 -0.58
N PHE A 126 5.68 -27.40 -1.76
CA PHE A 126 5.72 -26.33 -2.74
C PHE A 126 4.36 -25.63 -2.85
N SER A 127 4.41 -24.32 -3.00
CA SER A 127 3.24 -23.51 -3.37
C SER A 127 3.63 -22.50 -4.44
N LEU A 128 2.83 -22.44 -5.49
CA LEU A 128 2.97 -21.46 -6.56
C LEU A 128 1.82 -20.45 -6.49
N TRP A 129 2.15 -19.17 -6.52
CA TRP A 129 1.20 -18.08 -6.45
C TRP A 129 1.28 -17.25 -7.72
N ALA A 130 0.13 -16.80 -8.23
CA ALA A 130 0.07 -15.89 -9.38
C ALA A 130 -1.04 -14.86 -9.16
N GLY A 131 -0.74 -13.58 -9.43
CA GLY A 131 -1.66 -12.47 -9.25
C GLY A 131 -1.11 -11.38 -8.34
N GLN A 132 -1.97 -10.69 -7.62
CA GLN A 132 -1.60 -9.63 -6.66
C GLN A 132 -1.59 -10.19 -5.23
N PHE A 133 -0.45 -10.16 -4.57
CA PHE A 133 -0.24 -10.71 -3.23
C PHE A 133 0.79 -9.87 -2.44
N ASN A 134 0.90 -10.13 -1.13
CA ASN A 134 1.96 -9.52 -0.32
C ASN A 134 3.34 -9.97 -0.78
N ARG A 135 4.25 -9.01 -0.90
CA ARG A 135 5.66 -9.29 -1.20
C ARG A 135 6.28 -10.18 -0.12
N PRO A 136 7.25 -11.06 -0.46
CA PRO A 136 7.85 -12.02 0.47
C PRO A 136 8.85 -11.38 1.44
N ASN A 137 8.42 -10.37 2.20
CA ASN A 137 9.22 -9.77 3.27
C ASN A 137 8.33 -9.07 4.31
N TYR A 138 8.92 -8.38 5.26
CA TYR A 138 8.30 -7.62 6.36
C TYR A 138 7.21 -8.39 7.12
N GLU A 139 7.43 -9.67 7.40
CA GLU A 139 6.45 -10.47 8.13
C GLU A 139 6.19 -9.95 9.55
N VAL A 140 7.16 -9.28 10.16
CA VAL A 140 7.00 -8.62 11.45
C VAL A 140 5.85 -7.61 11.44
N GLU A 141 5.68 -6.85 10.36
CA GLU A 141 4.60 -5.89 10.16
C GLU A 141 3.55 -6.35 9.13
N PHE A 142 3.52 -7.63 8.79
CA PHE A 142 2.76 -8.20 7.69
C PHE A 142 1.26 -7.88 7.76
N SER A 143 0.61 -8.25 8.83
CA SER A 143 -0.84 -8.11 8.93
C SER A 143 -1.27 -6.82 9.61
N SER A 144 -2.02 -5.98 8.91
CA SER A 144 -2.57 -4.76 9.49
C SER A 144 -3.55 -4.99 10.64
N SER A 145 -4.18 -6.17 10.71
CA SER A 145 -5.10 -6.53 11.80
C SER A 145 -4.40 -7.11 13.03
N GLN A 146 -3.12 -7.46 12.89
CA GLN A 146 -2.34 -8.10 13.97
C GLN A 146 -1.28 -7.18 14.57
N ARG A 147 -0.88 -6.12 13.84
CA ARG A 147 0.14 -5.19 14.34
C ARG A 147 -0.23 -4.58 15.68
N GLU A 148 0.75 -4.50 16.54
CA GLU A 148 0.62 -3.95 17.88
C GLU A 148 0.63 -2.42 17.92
N VAL A 149 1.07 -1.78 16.83
CA VAL A 149 1.00 -0.33 16.64
C VAL A 149 0.15 0.01 15.41
N PRO A 150 -0.44 1.21 15.32
CA PRO A 150 -1.39 1.56 14.25
C PRO A 150 -0.80 1.47 12.84
N GLU A 151 0.36 2.06 12.62
CA GLU A 151 0.94 2.19 11.29
C GLU A 151 2.26 1.43 11.16
N ARG A 152 2.64 1.10 9.92
CA ARG A 152 3.92 0.45 9.62
C ARG A 152 5.08 1.41 9.80
N SER A 153 6.26 0.84 10.02
CA SER A 153 7.53 1.56 10.02
C SER A 153 7.73 2.34 8.71
N ARG A 154 8.51 3.38 8.79
CA ARG A 154 8.76 4.26 7.65
C ARG A 154 9.51 3.55 6.54
N VAL A 155 10.51 2.71 6.89
CA VAL A 155 11.27 1.95 5.90
C VAL A 155 10.37 1.03 5.07
N ILE A 156 9.43 0.33 5.69
CA ILE A 156 8.48 -0.54 4.98
C ILE A 156 7.56 0.28 4.07
N ARG A 157 7.10 1.44 4.53
CA ARG A 157 6.24 2.32 3.70
C ARG A 157 7.00 2.91 2.50
N ALA A 158 8.28 3.21 2.68
CA ALA A 158 9.12 3.79 1.63
C ALA A 158 9.51 2.77 0.56
N LEU A 159 9.93 1.58 0.96
CA LEU A 159 10.42 0.55 0.03
C LEU A 159 9.28 -0.25 -0.62
N TYR A 160 8.18 -0.44 0.09
CA TYR A 160 7.07 -1.28 -0.33
C TYR A 160 5.72 -0.53 -0.32
N PRO A 161 5.60 0.54 -1.11
CA PRO A 161 4.36 1.30 -1.19
C PRO A 161 3.22 0.37 -1.64
N GLY A 162 2.08 0.46 -0.96
CA GLY A 162 0.92 -0.40 -1.24
C GLY A 162 1.04 -1.84 -0.71
N GLU A 163 2.23 -2.29 -0.27
CA GLU A 163 2.48 -3.59 0.37
C GLU A 163 2.41 -4.80 -0.57
N ARG A 164 1.62 -4.72 -1.62
CA ARG A 164 1.40 -5.78 -2.60
C ARG A 164 2.19 -5.50 -3.87
N ALA A 165 2.39 -6.57 -4.63
CA ALA A 165 2.85 -6.49 -6.00
C ALA A 165 2.14 -7.55 -6.84
N ILE A 166 2.07 -7.30 -8.14
CA ILE A 166 1.56 -8.24 -9.13
C ILE A 166 2.74 -9.06 -9.64
N GLY A 167 2.58 -10.38 -9.71
CA GLY A 167 3.63 -11.26 -10.18
C GLY A 167 3.35 -12.73 -9.93
N ALA A 168 4.44 -13.51 -9.85
CA ALA A 168 4.42 -14.90 -9.46
C ALA A 168 5.37 -15.14 -8.28
N LYS A 169 5.04 -16.06 -7.40
CA LYS A 169 5.82 -16.42 -6.22
C LYS A 169 5.87 -17.93 -6.05
N LEU A 170 7.06 -18.45 -5.86
CA LEU A 170 7.32 -19.81 -5.40
C LEU A 170 7.60 -19.76 -3.90
N GLU A 171 6.92 -20.61 -3.14
CA GLU A 171 7.21 -20.86 -1.73
C GLU A 171 7.59 -22.31 -1.54
N VAL A 172 8.67 -22.56 -0.80
CA VAL A 172 9.16 -23.88 -0.44
C VAL A 172 9.22 -23.96 1.08
N ALA A 173 8.37 -24.80 1.67
CA ALA A 173 8.24 -24.96 3.11
C ALA A 173 8.00 -26.44 3.48
N PRO A 174 9.08 -27.25 3.54
CA PRO A 174 8.96 -28.67 3.87
C PRO A 174 8.39 -28.86 5.29
N PRO A 175 7.37 -29.72 5.51
CA PRO A 175 6.77 -29.91 6.82
C PRO A 175 7.73 -30.45 7.89
N SER A 176 8.80 -31.14 7.47
CA SER A 176 9.78 -31.78 8.35
C SER A 176 10.89 -30.84 8.83
N VAL A 177 11.03 -29.66 8.22
CA VAL A 177 12.13 -28.71 8.50
C VAL A 177 11.52 -27.34 8.78
N PRO A 178 11.94 -26.65 9.83
CA PRO A 178 11.43 -25.31 10.16
C PRO A 178 12.04 -24.21 9.28
N LEU A 179 12.17 -24.48 7.98
CA LEU A 179 12.69 -23.57 6.96
C LEU A 179 11.59 -23.22 5.99
N LYS A 180 11.52 -21.95 5.60
CA LYS A 180 10.65 -21.46 4.54
C LYS A 180 11.47 -20.57 3.60
N PHE A 181 11.48 -20.92 2.33
CA PHE A 181 12.06 -20.12 1.27
C PHE A 181 10.97 -19.57 0.37
N GLN A 182 11.08 -18.32 0.00
CA GLN A 182 10.18 -17.64 -0.92
C GLN A 182 10.99 -16.93 -2.00
N LEU A 183 10.55 -17.08 -3.25
CA LEU A 183 11.12 -16.38 -4.40
C LEU A 183 9.99 -15.81 -5.23
N ALA A 184 10.00 -14.51 -5.49
CA ALA A 184 8.95 -13.82 -6.26
C ALA A 184 9.55 -13.04 -7.42
N LEU A 185 8.89 -13.14 -8.58
CA LEU A 185 9.13 -12.31 -9.76
C LEU A 185 7.95 -11.34 -9.85
N LEU A 186 8.24 -10.04 -9.77
CA LEU A 186 7.26 -8.98 -9.55
C LEU A 186 7.35 -7.91 -10.65
N ASN A 187 6.27 -7.17 -10.87
CA ASN A 187 6.32 -5.96 -11.71
C ASN A 187 7.19 -4.85 -11.10
N GLY A 188 7.29 -4.78 -9.78
CA GLY A 188 8.21 -3.88 -9.08
C GLY A 188 7.76 -2.43 -8.97
N SER A 189 7.40 -1.81 -10.08
CA SER A 189 7.09 -0.37 -10.19
C SER A 189 5.59 -0.02 -10.11
N ASP A 190 4.71 -1.01 -10.02
CA ASP A 190 3.25 -0.86 -10.11
C ASP A 190 2.60 0.01 -9.02
N ASN A 191 3.28 0.24 -7.91
CA ASN A 191 2.82 1.12 -6.81
C ASN A 191 3.72 2.34 -6.56
N LEU A 192 4.69 2.61 -7.42
CA LEU A 192 5.50 3.81 -7.32
C LEU A 192 4.71 5.02 -7.81
N VAL A 193 4.79 6.11 -7.08
CA VAL A 193 4.23 7.39 -7.49
C VAL A 193 5.38 8.24 -8.05
N ILE A 194 5.35 8.46 -9.36
CA ILE A 194 6.31 9.32 -10.05
C ILE A 194 5.53 10.52 -10.56
N ARG A 195 5.95 11.71 -10.15
CA ARG A 195 5.27 12.95 -10.51
C ARG A 195 6.11 13.79 -11.43
N ASP A 196 5.45 14.44 -12.38
CA ASP A 196 6.05 15.47 -13.20
C ASP A 196 6.22 16.81 -12.42
N PRO A 197 6.84 17.84 -13.00
CA PRO A 197 7.00 19.14 -12.35
C PRO A 197 5.69 19.83 -11.99
N ALA A 198 4.59 19.49 -12.66
CA ALA A 198 3.26 20.01 -12.38
C ALA A 198 2.54 19.22 -11.25
N GLY A 199 3.21 18.19 -10.68
CA GLY A 199 2.65 17.34 -9.63
C GLY A 199 1.70 16.25 -10.15
N ILE A 200 1.65 16.05 -11.48
CA ILE A 200 0.80 15.04 -12.12
C ILE A 200 1.48 13.68 -12.03
N ASP A 201 0.74 12.67 -11.57
CA ASP A 201 1.24 11.30 -11.51
C ASP A 201 1.44 10.76 -12.94
N ILE A 202 2.70 10.54 -13.34
CA ILE A 202 3.05 10.01 -14.67
C ILE A 202 3.06 8.48 -14.70
N ASN A 203 3.05 7.85 -13.54
CA ASN A 203 2.88 6.40 -13.40
C ASN A 203 1.42 6.08 -13.03
N PRO A 204 0.63 5.49 -13.93
CA PRO A 204 -0.74 5.11 -13.62
C PRO A 204 -0.74 4.04 -12.51
N LYS A 205 -1.56 4.26 -11.48
CA LYS A 205 -1.73 3.29 -10.39
C LYS A 205 -2.09 1.91 -10.92
N ASN A 206 -1.49 0.88 -10.34
CA ASN A 206 -1.71 -0.54 -10.67
C ASN A 206 -1.31 -0.94 -12.10
N LYS A 207 -0.43 -0.18 -12.76
CA LYS A 207 0.18 -0.58 -14.02
C LYS A 207 1.69 -0.59 -13.87
N ASP A 208 2.33 -1.47 -14.63
CA ASP A 208 3.78 -1.49 -14.73
C ASP A 208 4.27 -0.22 -15.45
N PHE A 209 5.25 0.46 -14.86
CA PHE A 209 5.82 1.68 -15.42
C PHE A 209 6.84 1.39 -16.52
N ASP A 210 7.43 0.21 -16.47
CA ASP A 210 8.47 -0.22 -17.39
C ASP A 210 8.32 -1.73 -17.74
N ASN A 211 9.27 -2.25 -18.51
CA ASN A 211 9.27 -3.66 -18.93
C ASN A 211 10.15 -4.55 -18.04
N PHE A 212 10.76 -3.98 -16.99
CA PHE A 212 11.65 -4.72 -16.10
C PHE A 212 10.86 -5.46 -15.03
N LYS A 213 11.43 -6.56 -14.58
CA LYS A 213 10.83 -7.35 -13.49
C LYS A 213 11.80 -7.41 -12.34
N ASP A 214 11.24 -7.31 -11.14
CA ASP A 214 11.99 -7.34 -9.91
C ASP A 214 11.98 -8.75 -9.32
N LEU A 215 13.13 -9.19 -8.84
CA LEU A 215 13.29 -10.46 -8.15
C LEU A 215 13.41 -10.21 -6.66
N MET A 216 12.60 -10.92 -5.86
CA MET A 216 12.61 -10.81 -4.42
C MET A 216 12.68 -12.18 -3.77
N GLY A 217 13.67 -12.38 -2.91
CA GLY A 217 13.89 -13.62 -2.18
C GLY A 217 13.80 -13.43 -0.67
N ARG A 218 13.34 -14.45 0.04
CA ARG A 218 13.31 -14.49 1.50
C ARG A 218 13.53 -15.92 1.99
N LEU A 219 14.39 -16.08 3.00
CA LEU A 219 14.62 -17.34 3.70
C LEU A 219 14.38 -17.10 5.19
N THR A 220 13.56 -17.95 5.80
CA THR A 220 13.28 -17.89 7.25
C THR A 220 13.49 -19.23 7.90
N TYR A 221 13.91 -19.19 9.15
CA TYR A 221 14.09 -20.33 10.02
C TYR A 221 13.38 -20.09 11.35
N GLN A 222 12.63 -21.07 11.82
CA GLN A 222 11.92 -21.01 13.08
C GLN A 222 12.54 -21.99 14.10
N ALA A 223 13.12 -21.46 15.18
CA ALA A 223 13.70 -22.22 16.25
C ALA A 223 12.77 -22.27 17.47
N ARG A 224 12.52 -23.45 17.99
CA ARG A 224 11.84 -23.62 19.28
C ARG A 224 12.88 -23.61 20.39
N LEU A 225 12.67 -22.78 21.40
CA LEU A 225 13.58 -22.61 22.55
C LEU A 225 13.05 -23.33 23.81
N GLY A 226 12.41 -24.50 23.59
CA GLY A 226 11.76 -25.26 24.67
C GLY A 226 10.63 -24.46 25.33
N ASN A 227 10.62 -24.46 26.67
CA ASN A 227 9.62 -23.71 27.45
C ASN A 227 9.89 -22.19 27.49
N PHE A 228 11.04 -21.74 27.03
CA PHE A 228 11.38 -20.32 27.03
C PHE A 228 10.62 -19.55 25.95
N GLY A 229 10.34 -20.18 24.79
CA GLY A 229 9.64 -19.53 23.71
C GLY A 229 10.06 -20.00 22.32
N SER A 230 10.06 -19.09 21.35
CA SER A 230 10.50 -19.34 19.98
C SER A 230 11.28 -18.15 19.40
N LEU A 231 12.19 -18.45 18.50
CA LEU A 231 12.94 -17.49 17.72
C LEU A 231 12.68 -17.74 16.22
N ASP A 232 12.11 -16.76 15.54
CA ASP A 232 12.02 -16.72 14.10
C ASP A 232 13.11 -15.79 13.59
N PHE A 233 13.90 -16.24 12.65
CA PHE A 233 14.98 -15.50 12.03
C PHE A 233 14.87 -15.58 10.52
N GLY A 234 15.15 -14.49 9.80
CA GLY A 234 15.08 -14.45 8.34
C GLY A 234 16.06 -13.49 7.71
N VAL A 235 16.35 -13.76 6.45
CA VAL A 235 17.08 -12.87 5.56
C VAL A 235 16.28 -12.67 4.29
N ASN A 236 16.35 -11.47 3.71
CA ASN A 236 15.68 -11.13 2.47
C ASN A 236 16.60 -10.35 1.53
N GLY A 237 16.28 -10.40 0.25
CA GLY A 237 16.98 -9.66 -0.78
C GLY A 237 16.03 -9.22 -1.88
N TYR A 238 16.32 -8.08 -2.45
CA TYR A 238 15.58 -7.47 -3.55
C TYR A 238 16.55 -7.04 -4.64
N LEU A 239 16.31 -7.51 -5.86
CA LEU A 239 17.01 -7.14 -7.08
C LEU A 239 15.98 -6.57 -8.05
N GLY A 240 15.97 -5.26 -8.18
CA GLY A 240 14.96 -4.56 -8.96
C GLY A 240 15.54 -3.51 -9.88
N TYR A 241 14.66 -3.02 -10.73
CA TYR A 241 14.99 -2.04 -11.75
C TYR A 241 13.86 -1.01 -11.86
N ILE A 242 14.23 0.18 -12.32
CA ILE A 242 13.27 1.18 -12.78
C ILE A 242 13.83 1.85 -14.03
N LYS A 243 12.96 2.19 -14.96
CA LYS A 243 13.34 2.83 -16.22
C LYS A 243 13.92 4.23 -16.00
N ALA A 244 15.11 4.49 -16.56
CA ALA A 244 15.68 5.83 -16.66
C ALA A 244 14.82 6.72 -17.55
N THR A 245 14.49 7.91 -17.10
CA THR A 245 13.64 8.89 -17.80
C THR A 245 14.42 10.09 -18.32
N THR A 246 15.66 10.26 -17.87
CA THR A 246 16.63 11.27 -18.34
C THR A 246 17.96 10.57 -18.65
N ASP A 247 18.86 11.27 -19.30
CA ASP A 247 20.17 10.76 -19.75
C ASP A 247 21.26 10.82 -18.68
N THR A 248 21.03 11.51 -17.60
CA THR A 248 21.98 11.72 -16.52
C THR A 248 21.54 11.00 -15.24
N VAL A 249 22.48 10.31 -14.59
CA VAL A 249 22.28 9.65 -13.29
C VAL A 249 23.19 10.30 -12.25
N LEU A 250 22.57 10.72 -11.16
CA LEU A 250 23.28 11.24 -9.98
C LEU A 250 23.43 10.13 -8.94
N ASN A 251 24.52 10.21 -8.19
CA ASN A 251 24.71 9.41 -6.98
C ASN A 251 24.07 10.07 -5.76
N SER A 252 24.22 9.44 -4.60
CA SER A 252 23.72 9.93 -3.30
C SER A 252 24.25 11.33 -2.91
N GLU A 253 25.38 11.77 -3.46
CA GLU A 253 25.98 13.09 -3.18
C GLU A 253 25.58 14.14 -4.22
N TYR A 254 24.62 13.84 -5.09
CA TYR A 254 24.16 14.72 -6.18
C TYR A 254 25.26 15.04 -7.21
N LYS A 255 26.27 14.19 -7.33
CA LYS A 255 27.29 14.22 -8.36
C LYS A 255 26.89 13.33 -9.52
N VAL A 256 27.28 13.72 -10.73
CA VAL A 256 27.08 12.85 -11.91
C VAL A 256 27.89 11.57 -11.72
N ASP A 257 27.19 10.44 -11.70
CA ASP A 257 27.75 9.11 -11.60
C ASP A 257 28.00 8.51 -12.99
N GLN A 258 27.00 8.60 -13.84
CA GLN A 258 27.07 8.09 -15.21
C GLN A 258 26.06 8.77 -16.13
N SER A 259 26.33 8.70 -17.43
CA SER A 259 25.33 8.96 -18.47
C SER A 259 24.67 7.65 -18.88
N ILE A 260 23.37 7.67 -19.11
CA ILE A 260 22.56 6.51 -19.46
C ILE A 260 21.61 6.86 -20.60
N GLN A 261 21.35 5.91 -21.47
CA GLN A 261 20.31 6.10 -22.47
C GLN A 261 18.93 6.03 -21.80
N VAL A 262 18.05 6.99 -22.12
CA VAL A 262 16.65 6.98 -21.67
C VAL A 262 15.98 5.66 -22.00
N GLY A 263 15.26 5.09 -21.03
CA GLY A 263 14.63 3.77 -21.17
C GLY A 263 15.46 2.60 -20.65
N LYS A 264 16.74 2.79 -20.32
CA LYS A 264 17.58 1.75 -19.73
C LYS A 264 17.31 1.55 -18.24
N PRO A 265 17.64 0.39 -17.65
CA PRO A 265 17.38 0.09 -16.24
C PRO A 265 18.32 0.83 -15.30
N LEU A 266 17.74 1.39 -14.24
CA LEU A 266 18.43 1.84 -13.03
C LEU A 266 18.22 0.81 -11.93
N HIS A 267 19.27 0.45 -11.21
CA HIS A 267 19.23 -0.58 -10.20
C HIS A 267 18.55 -0.13 -8.90
N ARG A 268 17.75 -1.01 -8.33
CA ARG A 268 17.11 -0.90 -7.03
C ARG A 268 17.37 -2.19 -6.25
N ASN A 269 18.46 -2.22 -5.48
CA ASN A 269 18.92 -3.44 -4.87
C ASN A 269 19.10 -3.24 -3.37
N TRP A 270 18.58 -4.16 -2.58
CA TRP A 270 18.81 -4.15 -1.13
C TRP A 270 18.75 -5.55 -0.52
N ALA A 271 19.32 -5.63 0.66
CA ALA A 271 19.27 -6.81 1.50
C ALA A 271 18.77 -6.43 2.88
N GLY A 272 18.20 -7.40 3.58
CA GLY A 272 17.71 -7.24 4.93
C GLY A 272 17.78 -8.51 5.76
N ALA A 273 17.62 -8.32 7.05
CA ALA A 273 17.50 -9.38 8.04
C ALA A 273 16.37 -9.05 9.00
N GLU A 274 15.69 -10.08 9.49
CA GLU A 274 14.58 -9.97 10.43
C GLU A 274 14.70 -10.98 11.56
N PHE A 275 14.12 -10.66 12.70
CA PHE A 275 14.01 -11.58 13.82
C PHE A 275 12.73 -11.33 14.61
N GLN A 276 12.21 -12.38 15.25
CA GLN A 276 11.08 -12.32 16.17
C GLN A 276 11.35 -13.32 17.30
N LEU A 277 11.71 -12.80 18.47
CA LEU A 277 11.93 -13.57 19.68
C LEU A 277 10.67 -13.48 20.56
N TYR A 278 9.97 -14.58 20.71
CA TYR A 278 8.83 -14.72 21.61
C TYR A 278 9.27 -15.43 22.87
N MET A 279 8.94 -14.86 24.02
CA MET A 279 9.34 -15.36 25.33
C MET A 279 8.11 -15.55 26.22
N ASP A 280 7.98 -16.71 26.81
CA ASP A 280 6.92 -16.98 27.80
C ASP A 280 7.37 -16.57 29.20
N ILE A 281 7.76 -15.30 29.35
CA ILE A 281 8.23 -14.71 30.59
C ILE A 281 7.17 -13.74 31.10
N LEU A 282 6.80 -13.86 32.38
CA LEU A 282 5.89 -12.94 33.07
C LEU A 282 4.58 -12.67 32.31
N GLY A 283 4.01 -13.69 31.65
CA GLY A 283 2.76 -13.58 30.89
C GLY A 283 2.92 -13.24 29.39
N GLY A 284 4.12 -13.42 28.85
CA GLY A 284 4.43 -13.26 27.45
C GLY A 284 5.05 -11.91 27.09
N MET A 285 6.17 -11.99 26.40
CA MET A 285 6.92 -10.84 25.87
C MET A 285 7.45 -11.18 24.47
N ALA A 286 7.59 -10.19 23.60
CA ALA A 286 8.29 -10.40 22.34
C ALA A 286 9.19 -9.21 22.00
N ILE A 287 10.33 -9.53 21.41
CA ILE A 287 11.23 -8.57 20.78
C ILE A 287 11.30 -8.94 19.31
N LYS A 288 11.02 -8.01 18.43
CA LYS A 288 11.00 -8.25 16.98
C LYS A 288 11.55 -7.05 16.24
N GLY A 289 12.17 -7.30 15.10
CA GLY A 289 12.73 -6.23 14.30
C GLY A 289 13.13 -6.68 12.93
N GLU A 290 13.42 -5.70 12.10
CA GLU A 290 13.89 -5.88 10.73
C GLU A 290 14.88 -4.75 10.42
N PHE A 291 15.93 -5.09 9.68
CA PHE A 291 16.95 -4.18 9.18
C PHE A 291 17.07 -4.34 7.67
N MET A 292 17.18 -3.25 6.94
CA MET A 292 17.35 -3.23 5.48
C MET A 292 18.33 -2.14 5.09
N MET A 293 19.18 -2.44 4.10
CA MET A 293 20.09 -1.47 3.49
C MET A 293 20.33 -1.77 2.02
N GLY A 294 20.64 -0.74 1.26
CA GLY A 294 20.93 -0.90 -0.16
C GLY A 294 20.85 0.39 -0.94
N GLN A 295 20.47 0.25 -2.21
CA GLN A 295 20.30 1.35 -3.15
C GLN A 295 18.86 1.40 -3.65
N ASN A 296 18.32 2.61 -3.71
CA ASN A 296 17.02 2.87 -4.31
C ASN A 296 17.15 3.93 -5.40
N ALA A 297 16.70 3.60 -6.61
CA ALA A 297 16.73 4.51 -7.74
C ALA A 297 15.41 5.27 -7.87
N TYR A 298 15.52 6.53 -8.18
CA TYR A 298 14.42 7.43 -8.47
C TYR A 298 14.58 7.97 -9.89
N PRO A 299 13.60 7.74 -10.78
CA PRO A 299 13.66 8.28 -12.13
C PRO A 299 13.58 9.80 -12.09
N GLY A 300 14.29 10.43 -12.99
CA GLY A 300 14.21 11.85 -13.22
C GLY A 300 12.93 12.25 -13.94
N TYR A 301 12.86 13.52 -14.30
CA TYR A 301 11.81 13.98 -15.21
C TYR A 301 12.31 15.13 -16.07
N SER A 302 11.69 15.30 -17.23
CA SER A 302 11.82 16.49 -18.07
C SER A 302 10.41 17.00 -18.35
N GLY A 303 10.13 18.22 -18.01
CA GLY A 303 8.79 18.76 -18.18
C GLY A 303 8.79 20.26 -18.38
N LYS A 304 7.67 20.75 -18.92
CA LYS A 304 7.39 22.17 -19.10
C LYS A 304 6.05 22.48 -18.43
N VAL A 305 6.04 23.54 -17.65
CA VAL A 305 4.82 24.10 -17.07
C VAL A 305 4.65 25.50 -17.62
N THR A 306 3.50 25.78 -18.21
CA THR A 306 3.18 27.10 -18.73
C THR A 306 2.03 27.67 -17.91
N VAL A 307 2.24 28.85 -17.36
CA VAL A 307 1.23 29.61 -16.61
C VAL A 307 1.09 30.97 -17.30
N THR A 308 -0.15 31.36 -17.55
CA THR A 308 -0.46 32.68 -18.11
C THR A 308 -1.21 33.48 -17.05
N ASP A 309 -0.60 34.52 -16.56
CA ASP A 309 -1.18 35.41 -15.58
C ASP A 309 -1.51 36.77 -16.22
N PRO A 310 -2.73 37.30 -16.03
CA PRO A 310 -3.00 38.69 -16.32
C PRO A 310 -2.30 39.53 -15.25
N VAL A 311 -1.37 40.37 -15.69
CA VAL A 311 -0.49 41.09 -14.74
C VAL A 311 -1.00 42.48 -14.41
N GLN A 312 -1.56 43.18 -15.37
CA GLN A 312 -2.04 44.54 -15.12
C GLN A 312 -2.95 45.02 -16.27
N THR A 313 -3.98 45.74 -15.89
CA THR A 313 -4.80 46.51 -16.83
C THR A 313 -4.67 47.98 -16.43
N SER A 314 -4.29 48.83 -17.35
CA SER A 314 -4.21 50.28 -17.13
C SER A 314 -5.05 51.02 -18.16
N LEU A 315 -5.74 52.05 -17.73
CA LEU A 315 -6.50 52.97 -18.58
C LEU A 315 -5.85 54.33 -18.54
N SER A 316 -5.47 54.86 -19.70
CA SER A 316 -4.91 56.21 -19.86
C SER A 316 -5.66 56.92 -20.97
N GLY A 317 -6.51 57.89 -20.59
CA GLY A 317 -7.47 58.46 -21.50
C GLY A 317 -8.44 57.39 -22.05
N ASP A 318 -8.63 57.32 -23.34
CA ASP A 318 -9.46 56.33 -24.01
C ASP A 318 -8.67 55.06 -24.37
N THR A 319 -7.40 54.93 -23.95
CA THR A 319 -6.55 53.77 -24.28
C THR A 319 -6.53 52.77 -23.13
N LEU A 320 -7.02 51.55 -23.36
CA LEU A 320 -6.92 50.42 -22.46
C LEU A 320 -5.69 49.61 -22.81
N THR A 321 -4.78 49.46 -21.83
CA THR A 321 -3.61 48.59 -21.97
C THR A 321 -3.76 47.35 -21.11
N MET A 322 -3.69 46.20 -21.72
CA MET A 322 -3.72 44.90 -21.07
C MET A 322 -2.36 44.21 -21.18
N ASN A 323 -1.78 43.87 -20.06
CA ASN A 323 -0.50 43.15 -20.02
C ASN A 323 -0.77 41.69 -19.58
N TYR A 324 -0.25 40.75 -20.35
CA TYR A 324 -0.24 39.34 -20.06
C TYR A 324 1.19 38.85 -19.95
N ILE A 325 1.47 38.03 -18.92
CA ILE A 325 2.75 37.33 -18.83
C ILE A 325 2.50 35.85 -18.93
N THR A 326 3.00 35.22 -19.96
CA THR A 326 3.04 33.78 -20.10
C THR A 326 4.41 33.27 -19.69
N THR A 327 4.48 32.60 -18.54
CA THR A 327 5.74 32.02 -18.05
C THR A 327 5.76 30.53 -18.37
N THR A 328 6.71 30.10 -19.19
CA THR A 328 6.99 28.69 -19.43
C THR A 328 8.23 28.29 -18.63
N THR A 329 8.05 27.47 -17.62
CA THR A 329 9.14 26.89 -16.83
C THR A 329 9.47 25.51 -17.37
N SER A 330 10.67 25.31 -17.86
CA SER A 330 11.23 24.00 -18.22
C SER A 330 12.15 23.54 -17.11
N ALA A 331 11.97 22.36 -16.60
CA ALA A 331 12.82 21.76 -15.59
C ALA A 331 13.26 20.37 -16.01
N ILE A 332 14.55 20.09 -15.88
CA ILE A 332 15.12 18.76 -16.05
C ILE A 332 15.67 18.32 -14.71
N ARG A 333 15.10 17.26 -14.15
CA ARG A 333 15.59 16.63 -12.94
C ARG A 333 16.24 15.31 -13.35
N PRO A 334 17.55 15.11 -13.11
CA PRO A 334 18.24 13.86 -13.42
C PRO A 334 17.67 12.68 -12.65
N ASN A 335 17.91 11.47 -13.15
CA ASN A 335 17.73 10.28 -12.32
C ASN A 335 18.72 10.32 -11.16
N ILE A 336 18.36 9.72 -10.03
CA ILE A 336 19.24 9.63 -8.87
C ILE A 336 19.17 8.26 -8.23
N VAL A 337 20.33 7.70 -7.87
CA VAL A 337 20.45 6.46 -7.11
C VAL A 337 20.97 6.80 -5.73
N LYS A 338 20.18 6.54 -4.69
CA LYS A 338 20.50 6.86 -3.31
C LYS A 338 20.78 5.61 -2.51
N ASN A 339 21.82 5.65 -1.67
CA ASN A 339 22.08 4.63 -0.67
C ASN A 339 21.17 4.91 0.53
N PHE A 340 20.43 3.91 0.96
CA PHE A 340 19.54 4.02 2.10
C PHE A 340 19.85 2.99 3.17
N MET A 341 19.36 3.25 4.38
CA MET A 341 19.34 2.32 5.49
C MET A 341 18.04 2.52 6.28
N GLY A 342 17.46 1.45 6.77
CA GLY A 342 16.30 1.53 7.65
C GLY A 342 16.17 0.31 8.53
N TYR A 343 15.62 0.51 9.72
CA TYR A 343 15.34 -0.56 10.66
C TYR A 343 14.20 -0.18 11.60
N TYR A 344 13.63 -1.18 12.20
CA TYR A 344 12.72 -0.98 13.32
C TYR A 344 12.85 -2.14 14.32
N ILE A 345 12.54 -1.83 15.57
CA ILE A 345 12.52 -2.80 16.66
C ILE A 345 11.26 -2.58 17.50
N TYR A 346 10.61 -3.68 17.84
CA TYR A 346 9.48 -3.74 18.75
C TYR A 346 9.85 -4.42 20.05
N LEU A 347 9.32 -3.89 21.12
CA LEU A 347 9.16 -4.57 22.39
C LEU A 347 7.67 -4.65 22.70
N THR A 348 7.15 -5.86 22.87
CA THR A 348 5.77 -6.07 23.28
C THR A 348 5.71 -6.84 24.59
N LYS A 349 4.78 -6.45 25.47
CA LYS A 349 4.58 -7.08 26.77
C LYS A 349 3.10 -7.25 27.06
N ASN A 350 2.68 -8.49 27.28
CA ASN A 350 1.34 -8.78 27.75
C ASN A 350 1.23 -8.52 29.26
N ILE A 351 0.17 -7.84 29.66
CA ILE A 351 -0.16 -7.50 31.05
C ILE A 351 -1.52 -8.16 31.35
N GLY A 352 -1.46 -9.30 32.01
CA GLY A 352 -2.63 -10.17 32.15
C GLY A 352 -3.12 -10.70 30.80
N LYS A 353 -4.41 -11.06 30.71
CA LYS A 353 -4.99 -11.71 29.53
C LYS A 353 -5.50 -10.76 28.44
N LYS A 354 -5.71 -9.48 28.80
CA LYS A 354 -6.43 -8.54 27.91
C LYS A 354 -5.62 -7.30 27.55
N ASN A 355 -4.54 -7.01 28.22
CA ASN A 355 -3.74 -5.82 27.97
C ASN A 355 -2.41 -6.16 27.36
N GLN A 356 -1.95 -5.34 26.45
CA GLN A 356 -0.62 -5.43 25.85
C GLN A 356 -0.04 -4.02 25.70
N LEU A 357 1.16 -3.84 26.16
CA LEU A 357 1.98 -2.66 25.88
C LEU A 357 2.91 -2.98 24.72
N ALA A 358 3.01 -2.08 23.76
CA ALA A 358 3.94 -2.16 22.65
C ALA A 358 4.75 -0.87 22.54
N ILE A 359 6.05 -1.01 22.37
CA ILE A 359 6.95 0.10 22.11
C ILE A 359 7.68 -0.24 20.80
N ARG A 360 7.74 0.70 19.89
CA ARG A 360 8.49 0.58 18.64
C ARG A 360 9.41 1.78 18.47
N TRP A 361 10.66 1.52 18.17
CA TRP A 361 11.55 2.47 17.53
C TRP A 361 11.65 2.14 16.06
N ASP A 362 11.43 3.10 15.16
CA ASP A 362 11.71 2.95 13.74
C ASP A 362 12.61 4.08 13.24
N TYR A 363 13.50 3.75 12.31
CA TYR A 363 14.47 4.64 11.70
C TYR A 363 14.55 4.36 10.20
N TYR A 364 14.56 5.41 9.40
CA TYR A 364 14.77 5.34 7.96
C TYR A 364 15.57 6.53 7.48
N ASP A 365 16.74 6.27 6.90
CA ASP A 365 17.60 7.22 6.26
C ASP A 365 17.57 6.96 4.74
N PRO A 366 16.88 7.79 3.95
CA PRO A 366 16.76 7.62 2.50
C PRO A 366 18.05 7.94 1.74
N ASN A 367 19.03 8.63 2.38
CA ASN A 367 20.29 9.00 1.77
C ASN A 367 21.44 9.07 2.79
N THR A 368 22.01 7.93 3.09
CA THR A 368 23.07 7.79 4.13
C THR A 368 24.36 8.57 3.83
N LYS A 369 24.49 9.18 2.66
CA LYS A 369 25.69 9.94 2.26
C LYS A 369 25.57 11.43 2.56
N LEU A 370 24.39 11.94 2.83
CA LEU A 370 24.16 13.32 3.23
C LEU A 370 23.88 13.41 4.73
N LYS A 371 24.31 14.50 5.33
CA LYS A 371 24.00 14.85 6.72
C LYS A 371 23.20 16.13 6.78
N GLY A 372 22.57 16.39 7.91
CA GLY A 372 21.60 17.47 8.07
C GLY A 372 22.08 18.85 7.63
N ASP A 373 23.37 19.17 7.78
CA ASP A 373 23.97 20.43 7.32
C ASP A 373 24.17 20.52 5.79
N GLN A 374 24.11 19.37 5.10
CA GLN A 374 24.26 19.27 3.64
C GLN A 374 22.90 19.25 2.92
N ILE A 375 21.84 18.92 3.64
CA ILE A 375 20.49 18.82 3.06
C ILE A 375 20.02 20.22 2.64
N GLY A 376 19.68 20.39 1.30
CA GLY A 376 19.34 21.60 0.58
C GLY A 376 20.49 22.52 0.22
N VAL A 377 21.69 22.19 0.66
CA VAL A 377 22.93 22.87 0.23
C VAL A 377 23.54 22.13 -0.96
N VAL A 378 23.66 20.80 -0.84
CA VAL A 378 24.19 19.97 -1.91
C VAL A 378 23.23 19.98 -3.09
N LYS A 379 23.75 20.27 -4.28
CA LYS A 379 22.97 20.40 -5.50
C LYS A 379 23.74 19.91 -6.72
N TYR A 380 23.00 19.42 -7.68
CA TYR A 380 23.41 19.32 -9.06
C TYR A 380 22.94 20.56 -9.79
N ASP A 381 23.81 21.19 -10.60
CA ASP A 381 23.48 22.37 -11.37
C ASP A 381 24.05 22.26 -12.78
N ALA A 382 23.17 22.00 -13.74
CA ALA A 382 23.49 21.96 -15.17
C ALA A 382 23.23 23.31 -15.86
N GLY A 383 23.08 24.38 -15.08
CA GLY A 383 22.79 25.71 -15.56
C GLY A 383 21.32 26.06 -15.58
N SER A 384 21.03 27.33 -15.42
CA SER A 384 19.70 27.92 -15.49
C SER A 384 19.72 29.14 -16.38
N SER A 385 18.68 29.34 -17.18
CA SER A 385 18.55 30.50 -18.05
C SER A 385 17.16 31.09 -17.98
N THR A 386 17.08 32.41 -18.19
CA THR A 386 15.77 33.08 -18.30
C THR A 386 15.84 33.97 -19.54
N SER A 387 14.87 33.86 -20.43
CA SER A 387 14.67 34.76 -21.56
C SER A 387 13.26 35.30 -21.54
N ALA A 388 13.09 36.56 -21.97
CA ALA A 388 11.77 37.17 -22.09
C ALA A 388 11.65 37.84 -23.45
N THR A 389 10.52 37.71 -24.11
CA THR A 389 10.18 38.36 -25.36
C THR A 389 8.83 39.02 -25.20
N THR A 390 8.72 40.30 -25.48
CA THR A 390 7.46 41.06 -25.43
C THR A 390 6.99 41.35 -26.84
N THR A 391 5.71 41.05 -27.11
CA THR A 391 5.05 41.38 -28.38
C THR A 391 3.90 42.32 -28.07
N GLU A 392 3.85 43.45 -28.72
CA GLU A 392 2.75 44.41 -28.61
C GLU A 392 1.81 44.23 -29.80
N THR A 393 0.52 44.20 -29.53
CA THR A 393 -0.52 44.20 -30.54
C THR A 393 -1.48 45.34 -30.24
N SER A 394 -1.62 46.28 -31.19
CA SER A 394 -2.57 47.38 -31.08
C SER A 394 -3.75 47.16 -32.06
N SER A 395 -4.98 47.48 -31.64
CA SER A 395 -6.13 47.50 -32.53
C SER A 395 -6.16 48.82 -33.29
N GLY A 396 -6.61 48.82 -34.55
CA GLY A 396 -6.55 49.97 -35.48
C GLY A 396 -7.24 51.26 -35.05
N ALA A 397 -7.92 51.28 -33.90
CA ALA A 397 -8.50 52.47 -33.30
C ALA A 397 -7.66 53.07 -32.14
N GLN A 398 -6.47 52.55 -31.85
CA GLN A 398 -5.58 52.94 -30.73
C GLN A 398 -6.21 52.92 -29.32
N THR A 399 -7.35 52.30 -29.16
CA THR A 399 -8.09 52.24 -27.90
C THR A 399 -7.79 50.97 -27.07
N LEU A 400 -7.14 49.98 -27.68
CA LEU A 400 -6.72 48.76 -26.99
C LEU A 400 -5.30 48.39 -27.39
N ILE A 401 -4.43 48.31 -26.39
CA ILE A 401 -3.06 47.81 -26.51
C ILE A 401 -2.96 46.54 -25.72
N VAL A 402 -2.49 45.47 -26.32
CA VAL A 402 -2.26 44.17 -25.66
C VAL A 402 -0.78 43.85 -25.71
N ASN A 403 -0.15 43.81 -24.57
CA ASN A 403 1.25 43.43 -24.41
C ASN A 403 1.33 41.97 -23.92
N ASN A 404 1.83 41.11 -24.76
CA ASN A 404 2.08 39.70 -24.42
C ASN A 404 3.57 39.50 -24.17
N THR A 405 3.95 39.27 -22.92
CA THR A 405 5.32 38.91 -22.56
C THR A 405 5.44 37.41 -22.37
N THR A 406 6.20 36.74 -23.21
CA THR A 406 6.55 35.34 -23.03
C THR A 406 7.87 35.26 -22.31
N LYS A 407 7.85 34.68 -21.11
CA LYS A 407 9.01 34.41 -20.28
C LYS A 407 9.33 32.93 -20.27
N ASN A 408 10.50 32.56 -20.76
CA ASN A 408 10.99 31.19 -20.71
C ASN A 408 12.03 31.06 -19.58
N VAL A 409 11.76 30.23 -18.61
CA VAL A 409 12.64 29.90 -17.49
C VAL A 409 13.10 28.48 -17.65
N VAL A 410 14.40 28.25 -17.78
CA VAL A 410 15.00 26.92 -17.76
C VAL A 410 15.71 26.76 -16.42
N SER A 411 15.33 25.79 -15.63
CA SER A 411 15.95 25.47 -14.35
C SER A 411 16.41 24.02 -14.34
N ASN A 412 17.71 23.83 -14.40
CA ASN A 412 18.34 22.49 -14.35
C ASN A 412 19.07 22.28 -13.02
N THR A 413 18.70 23.02 -11.99
CA THR A 413 19.25 22.85 -10.65
C THR A 413 18.38 21.85 -9.88
N TYR A 414 19.00 20.79 -9.37
CA TYR A 414 18.36 19.80 -8.50
C TYR A 414 19.08 19.76 -7.15
N LYS A 415 18.38 20.13 -6.10
CA LYS A 415 18.90 20.21 -4.73
C LYS A 415 18.48 19.00 -3.91
N SER A 416 19.36 18.59 -3.00
CA SER A 416 18.99 17.75 -1.87
C SER A 416 17.86 18.39 -1.06
N GLY A 417 17.02 17.62 -0.42
CA GLY A 417 15.86 18.18 0.28
C GLY A 417 15.19 17.19 1.21
N ILE A 418 13.90 17.37 1.36
CA ILE A 418 13.01 16.57 2.22
C ILE A 418 13.16 15.06 2.00
N ASP A 419 13.44 14.64 0.78
CA ASP A 419 13.61 13.24 0.40
C ASP A 419 14.97 12.64 0.81
N ASP A 420 15.82 13.44 1.50
CA ASP A 420 17.14 13.03 1.96
C ASP A 420 17.24 13.00 3.49
N ILE A 421 16.24 13.50 4.21
CA ILE A 421 16.25 13.57 5.67
C ILE A 421 16.06 12.20 6.28
N ALA A 422 16.85 11.90 7.30
CA ALA A 422 16.66 10.70 8.11
C ALA A 422 15.52 10.89 9.13
N TYR A 423 14.68 9.87 9.23
CA TYR A 423 13.48 9.85 10.07
C TYR A 423 13.61 8.85 11.19
N GLY A 424 13.40 9.30 12.43
CA GLY A 424 13.21 8.45 13.58
C GLY A 424 11.81 8.62 14.16
N THR A 425 11.21 7.55 14.67
CA THR A 425 9.92 7.62 15.36
C THR A 425 9.88 6.65 16.52
N LEU A 426 9.60 7.16 17.71
CA LEU A 426 9.26 6.35 18.88
C LEU A 426 7.75 6.24 18.99
N THR A 427 7.22 5.02 18.89
CA THR A 427 5.79 4.73 19.07
C THR A 427 5.59 3.99 20.38
N VAL A 428 4.65 4.46 21.20
CA VAL A 428 4.15 3.75 22.39
C VAL A 428 2.68 3.46 22.17
N ALA A 429 2.28 2.20 22.32
CA ALA A 429 0.89 1.78 22.11
C ALA A 429 0.41 0.88 23.25
N TRP A 430 -0.83 1.09 23.65
CA TRP A 430 -1.57 0.21 24.53
C TRP A 430 -2.72 -0.43 23.74
N ASN A 431 -2.79 -1.77 23.81
CA ASN A 431 -3.83 -2.57 23.20
C ASN A 431 -4.68 -3.20 24.28
N TYR A 432 -5.99 -3.08 24.16
CA TYR A 432 -6.95 -3.78 25.00
C TYR A 432 -7.79 -4.73 24.15
N TYR A 433 -7.77 -6.02 24.50
CA TYR A 433 -8.49 -7.07 23.80
C TYR A 433 -9.78 -7.39 24.57
N PHE A 434 -10.93 -6.94 24.06
CA PHE A 434 -12.24 -7.35 24.58
C PHE A 434 -12.44 -8.84 24.35
N SER A 435 -12.05 -9.30 23.15
CA SER A 435 -12.01 -10.70 22.70
C SER A 435 -10.92 -10.84 21.63
N ASP A 436 -10.73 -12.05 21.10
CA ASP A 436 -9.80 -12.29 19.98
C ASP A 436 -10.18 -11.50 18.72
N ASN A 437 -11.44 -11.10 18.62
CA ASN A 437 -11.99 -10.39 17.45
C ASN A 437 -12.13 -8.89 17.65
N ILE A 438 -12.11 -8.38 18.87
CA ILE A 438 -12.36 -6.96 19.17
C ILE A 438 -11.18 -6.40 19.95
N ARG A 439 -10.53 -5.39 19.39
CA ARG A 439 -9.38 -4.71 19.98
C ARG A 439 -9.57 -3.21 19.98
N PHE A 440 -9.32 -2.59 21.11
CA PHE A 440 -9.14 -1.15 21.27
C PHE A 440 -7.64 -0.85 21.37
N GLN A 441 -7.17 0.20 20.71
CA GLN A 441 -5.77 0.57 20.64
C GLN A 441 -5.63 2.08 20.82
N VAL A 442 -4.73 2.49 21.70
CA VAL A 442 -4.29 3.88 21.84
C VAL A 442 -2.79 3.91 21.58
N ALA A 443 -2.33 4.79 20.71
CA ALA A 443 -0.93 4.89 20.36
C ALA A 443 -0.50 6.35 20.20
N TYR A 444 0.71 6.64 20.63
CA TYR A 444 1.35 7.93 20.49
C TYR A 444 2.65 7.78 19.73
N ASP A 445 2.75 8.48 18.60
CA ASP A 445 3.96 8.56 17.77
C ASP A 445 4.71 9.83 18.10
N TYR A 446 5.98 9.70 18.49
CA TYR A 446 6.89 10.80 18.78
C TYR A 446 8.03 10.81 17.77
N PRO A 447 8.03 11.72 16.78
CA PRO A 447 9.09 11.81 15.78
C PRO A 447 10.36 12.42 16.37
N ILE A 448 11.50 11.81 16.02
CA ILE A 448 12.87 12.25 16.34
C ILE A 448 13.64 12.22 15.03
N ASN A 449 13.39 13.21 14.20
CA ASN A 449 13.98 13.30 12.86
C ASN A 449 15.36 13.92 12.92
N GLU A 450 16.15 13.73 11.86
CA GLU A 450 17.42 14.39 11.66
C GLU A 450 17.22 15.91 11.67
N LYS A 451 18.09 16.60 12.42
CA LYS A 451 18.08 18.05 12.43
C LYS A 451 18.83 18.56 11.21
N VAL A 452 18.13 19.37 10.44
CA VAL A 452 18.75 20.10 9.32
C VAL A 452 19.45 21.31 9.88
N GLY A 453 20.77 21.40 9.69
CA GLY A 453 21.57 22.53 10.18
C GLY A 453 21.26 23.80 9.41
N PHE A 454 20.90 24.86 10.13
CA PHE A 454 20.74 26.21 9.59
C PHE A 454 21.82 27.12 10.18
N ASP A 455 22.64 27.73 9.33
CA ASP A 455 23.54 28.81 9.71
C ASP A 455 23.10 30.07 8.99
N ALA A 456 22.30 30.88 9.66
CA ALA A 456 21.82 32.17 9.12
C ALA A 456 22.95 33.13 8.74
N SER A 457 24.14 32.97 9.35
CA SER A 457 25.28 33.87 9.09
C SER A 457 26.02 33.54 7.79
N LYS A 458 25.81 32.33 7.25
CA LYS A 458 26.54 31.85 6.06
C LYS A 458 25.71 31.79 4.78
N ASP A 459 24.47 32.27 4.82
CA ASP A 459 23.52 32.26 3.69
C ASP A 459 23.43 30.89 2.97
N LYS A 460 23.65 29.83 3.75
CA LYS A 460 23.66 28.46 3.26
C LYS A 460 22.26 27.85 3.33
N GLY A 461 21.45 28.21 2.40
CA GLY A 461 20.55 27.32 1.71
C GLY A 461 19.20 27.01 2.29
N TYR A 462 18.93 27.24 3.57
CA TYR A 462 17.60 27.09 4.15
C TYR A 462 17.09 28.39 4.68
N VAL A 463 16.20 28.97 3.95
CA VAL A 463 15.45 30.13 4.43
C VAL A 463 14.18 29.57 5.05
N THR A 464 14.11 29.55 6.36
CA THR A 464 12.86 29.55 7.11
C THR A 464 12.16 30.89 6.88
N LYS A 465 11.81 31.21 5.66
CA LYS A 465 10.92 32.33 5.40
C LYS A 465 9.58 31.76 5.01
N ASP A 466 8.60 32.08 5.82
CA ASP A 466 7.22 32.01 5.41
C ASP A 466 7.11 32.70 4.05
N TYR A 467 6.83 31.95 3.02
CA TYR A 467 6.42 32.54 1.76
C TYR A 467 4.92 32.38 1.62
N THR A 468 4.26 33.42 1.20
CA THR A 468 2.83 33.39 0.95
C THR A 468 2.63 33.44 -0.56
N VAL A 469 2.08 32.39 -1.14
CA VAL A 469 1.62 32.37 -2.53
C VAL A 469 0.10 32.26 -2.50
N ASN A 470 -0.57 33.23 -3.07
CA ASN A 470 -2.04 33.31 -3.12
C ASN A 470 -2.73 33.17 -1.73
N GLY A 471 -2.13 33.76 -0.69
CA GLY A 471 -2.67 33.74 0.66
C GLY A 471 -2.41 32.43 1.44
N VAL A 472 -1.73 31.47 0.86
CA VAL A 472 -1.33 30.22 1.51
C VAL A 472 0.12 30.35 1.99
N LYS A 473 0.33 30.17 3.29
CA LYS A 473 1.67 30.12 3.87
C LYS A 473 2.36 28.82 3.47
N GLY A 474 3.52 28.93 2.83
CA GLY A 474 4.43 27.82 2.61
C GLY A 474 5.57 27.87 3.62
N TYR A 475 5.96 26.71 4.12
CA TYR A 475 7.10 26.57 5.03
C TYR A 475 8.29 25.97 4.27
N ASN A 476 9.44 26.64 4.35
CA ASN A 476 10.71 26.09 3.88
C ASN A 476 11.55 25.49 5.02
N ASP A 477 11.03 25.48 6.23
CA ASP A 477 11.68 24.81 7.35
C ASP A 477 11.33 23.33 7.37
N TYR A 478 12.26 22.53 6.93
CA TYR A 478 12.10 21.09 6.93
C TYR A 478 12.03 20.49 8.33
N SER A 479 12.44 21.18 9.37
CA SER A 479 12.29 20.73 10.75
C SER A 479 10.83 20.81 11.24
N GLU A 480 10.03 21.69 10.67
CA GLU A 480 8.62 21.89 11.02
C GLU A 480 7.64 21.12 10.12
N VAL A 481 8.05 20.72 8.91
CA VAL A 481 7.18 20.04 7.91
C VAL A 481 7.02 18.55 8.19
N PHE A 482 7.79 18.00 9.14
CA PHE A 482 7.75 16.56 9.40
C PHE A 482 6.74 16.19 10.46
N PRO A 483 6.17 14.95 10.28
CA PRO A 483 5.07 14.54 11.12
C PRO A 483 5.44 14.74 12.58
N GLN A 484 4.80 15.71 13.13
CA GLN A 484 4.81 15.98 14.54
C GLN A 484 4.06 14.86 15.24
N SER A 485 4.13 14.86 16.54
CA SER A 485 3.50 13.83 17.35
C SER A 485 2.06 13.60 16.95
N THR A 486 1.68 12.34 16.87
CA THR A 486 0.34 11.91 16.50
C THR A 486 -0.23 11.01 17.60
N LEU A 487 -1.44 11.31 18.07
CA LEU A 487 -2.20 10.43 18.93
C LEU A 487 -3.26 9.72 18.10
N THR A 488 -3.23 8.40 18.11
CA THR A 488 -4.20 7.54 17.40
C THR A 488 -5.01 6.74 18.40
N VAL A 489 -6.33 6.82 18.32
CA VAL A 489 -7.26 5.94 19.04
C VAL A 489 -8.01 5.12 18.01
N ARG A 490 -7.93 3.78 18.09
CA ARG A 490 -8.47 2.87 17.09
C ARG A 490 -9.31 1.77 17.72
N LEU A 491 -10.48 1.53 17.13
CA LEU A 491 -11.28 0.34 17.39
C LEU A 491 -11.21 -0.59 16.17
N GLN A 492 -10.92 -1.86 16.43
CA GLN A 492 -10.87 -2.90 15.41
C GLN A 492 -11.83 -4.03 15.76
N VAL A 493 -12.62 -4.45 14.77
CA VAL A 493 -13.46 -5.65 14.84
C VAL A 493 -13.09 -6.56 13.67
N LYS A 494 -12.87 -7.87 13.97
CA LYS A 494 -12.61 -8.95 12.99
C LYS A 494 -13.75 -9.95 13.00
N PHE A 495 -13.96 -10.65 11.90
CA PHE A 495 -14.89 -11.77 11.76
C PHE A 495 -14.32 -12.84 10.84
#